data_092345ef5c8546bc69014079ba875142
#
_entry.id   092345ef5c8546bc69014079ba875142
#
_cell.length_a   1.000
_cell.length_b   1.000
_cell.length_c   1.000
_cell.angle_alpha   90.00
_cell.angle_beta   90.00
_cell.angle_gamma   90.00
#
_symmetry.space_group_name_H-M   'P 1'
#
loop_
_entity.id
_entity.type
_entity.pdbx_description
1 polymer ?
#
loop_
_entity_poly.entity_id
_entity_poly.type
_entity_poly.pdbx_seq_one_letter_code
_entity_poly.pdbx_strand_id
1 'polypeptide(L)'
;AFATLPKVAEFLKKRSKLARISAARPDPQSLMPDEVEKKKITGHIVIVGYGDVGCKLTAALQKDEIPTVIVDKDDSLVAQLRKNGYTAIQGDAVDPSVLLQAHVQNAAVIVLTIRDEILERKVVETAKLINQGVKVILRAATDQEANHFRADNLGTVVQASVILSQEMDKLVRLAILKGDSPVDEE
;
A
#
# COMPACT_ATOMS: atom_id res chain seq x y z
N ALA A 1 -21.95 4.82 38.90
CA ALA A 1 -21.98 5.77 37.79
C ALA A 1 -20.55 6.28 37.41
N PHE A 2 -19.54 5.40 37.34
CA PHE A 2 -18.15 5.81 37.03
C PHE A 2 -17.47 4.91 35.97
N ALA A 3 -18.22 4.17 35.14
CA ALA A 3 -17.67 3.22 34.16
C ALA A 3 -17.41 3.80 32.77
N THR A 4 -17.63 5.11 32.54
CA THR A 4 -17.51 5.72 31.18
C THR A 4 -16.23 6.52 30.96
N LEU A 5 -15.43 6.78 31.97
CA LEU A 5 -14.23 7.60 31.92
C LEU A 5 -13.07 7.05 31.07
N PRO A 6 -12.78 5.71 31.01
CA PRO A 6 -11.69 5.20 30.19
C PRO A 6 -11.93 5.36 28.69
N LYS A 7 -13.15 5.14 28.22
CA LYS A 7 -13.49 5.25 26.78
C LYS A 7 -13.41 6.66 26.23
N VAL A 8 -13.77 7.64 27.06
CA VAL A 8 -13.68 9.07 26.70
C VAL A 8 -12.22 9.52 26.65
N ALA A 9 -11.38 9.06 27.57
CA ALA A 9 -9.95 9.37 27.58
C ALA A 9 -9.21 8.77 26.37
N GLU A 10 -9.57 7.54 25.95
CA GLU A 10 -9.04 6.94 24.71
C GLU A 10 -9.51 7.68 23.46
N PHE A 11 -10.77 8.08 23.41
CA PHE A 11 -11.32 8.86 22.30
C PHE A 11 -10.62 10.23 22.19
N LEU A 12 -10.38 10.91 23.31
CA LEU A 12 -9.66 12.18 23.33
C LEU A 12 -8.18 12.03 22.95
N LYS A 13 -7.52 10.94 23.37
CA LYS A 13 -6.14 10.63 22.95
C LYS A 13 -6.05 10.35 21.44
N LYS A 14 -7.01 9.63 20.86
CA LYS A 14 -7.09 9.42 19.39
C LYS A 14 -7.29 10.74 18.66
N ARG A 15 -8.17 11.61 19.16
CA ARG A 15 -8.45 12.92 18.55
C ARG A 15 -7.26 13.88 18.65
N SER A 16 -6.51 13.84 19.77
CA SER A 16 -5.29 14.64 19.93
C SER A 16 -4.14 14.17 19.03
N LYS A 17 -4.03 12.85 18.76
CA LYS A 17 -3.07 12.31 17.77
C LYS A 17 -3.43 12.77 16.36
N LEU A 18 -4.69 12.71 15.96
CA LEU A 18 -5.16 13.22 14.67
C LEU A 18 -4.96 14.72 14.51
N ALA A 19 -5.19 15.50 15.57
CA ALA A 19 -4.94 16.94 15.57
C ALA A 19 -3.43 17.26 15.44
N ARG A 20 -2.55 16.47 16.03
CA ARG A 20 -1.08 16.60 15.85
C ARG A 20 -0.65 16.22 14.43
N ILE A 21 -1.26 15.18 13.85
CA ILE A 21 -1.01 14.76 12.46
C ILE A 21 -1.40 15.88 11.49
N SER A 22 -2.58 16.48 11.72
CA SER A 22 -3.08 17.58 10.87
C SER A 22 -2.30 18.90 11.03
N ALA A 23 -1.56 19.07 12.14
CA ALA A 23 -0.76 20.27 12.39
C ALA A 23 0.69 20.17 11.86
N ALA A 24 1.11 18.99 11.37
CA ALA A 24 2.39 18.83 10.70
C ALA A 24 2.40 19.68 9.42
N ARG A 25 3.38 20.58 9.28
CA ARG A 25 3.56 21.36 8.04
C ARG A 25 4.03 20.40 6.95
N PRO A 26 3.33 20.31 5.81
CA PRO A 26 3.77 19.46 4.71
C PRO A 26 5.09 20.00 4.15
N ASP A 27 5.98 19.09 3.78
CA ASP A 27 7.18 19.43 3.00
C ASP A 27 6.70 19.99 1.65
N PRO A 28 7.18 21.19 1.24
CA PRO A 28 6.77 21.78 -0.04
C PRO A 28 7.02 20.86 -1.25
N GLN A 29 8.01 19.95 -1.17
CA GLN A 29 8.31 19.00 -2.24
C GLN A 29 7.34 17.80 -2.28
N SER A 30 6.62 17.56 -1.19
CA SER A 30 5.66 16.46 -1.09
C SER A 30 4.24 16.85 -1.54
N LEU A 31 4.00 18.10 -1.92
CA LEU A 31 2.68 18.55 -2.36
C LEU A 31 2.28 17.90 -3.69
N MET A 32 1.02 17.51 -3.77
CA MET A 32 0.42 17.08 -5.04
C MET A 32 0.42 18.24 -6.04
N PRO A 33 0.57 17.97 -7.35
CA PRO A 33 0.30 18.97 -8.37
C PRO A 33 -1.11 19.56 -8.22
N ASP A 34 -1.26 20.89 -8.36
CA ASP A 34 -2.52 21.64 -8.18
C ASP A 34 -3.75 21.06 -8.90
N GLU A 35 -3.54 20.37 -10.02
CA GLU A 35 -4.61 19.72 -10.78
C GLU A 35 -5.22 18.51 -10.07
N VAL A 36 -4.44 17.86 -9.19
CA VAL A 36 -4.88 16.68 -8.43
C VAL A 36 -5.58 17.10 -7.15
N GLU A 37 -5.21 18.21 -6.54
CA GLU A 37 -5.90 18.76 -5.37
C GLU A 37 -7.37 19.17 -5.71
N LYS A 38 -7.63 19.55 -6.98
CA LYS A 38 -8.97 19.98 -7.42
C LYS A 38 -9.94 18.83 -7.64
N LYS A 39 -9.47 17.60 -7.89
CA LYS A 39 -10.31 16.40 -7.91
C LYS A 39 -10.33 15.78 -6.52
N LYS A 40 -11.49 15.79 -5.86
CA LYS A 40 -11.70 14.95 -4.65
C LYS A 40 -11.46 13.49 -5.04
N ILE A 41 -10.21 13.02 -4.91
CA ILE A 41 -9.89 11.63 -5.15
C ILE A 41 -10.51 10.84 -4.00
N THR A 42 -11.46 9.95 -4.32
CA THR A 42 -12.13 9.08 -3.37
C THR A 42 -12.15 7.65 -3.91
N GLY A 43 -12.00 6.68 -3.02
CA GLY A 43 -12.02 5.27 -3.41
C GLY A 43 -10.79 4.80 -4.19
N HIS A 44 -9.74 5.62 -4.26
CA HIS A 44 -8.50 5.32 -4.96
C HIS A 44 -7.63 4.32 -4.17
N ILE A 45 -6.57 3.85 -4.83
CA ILE A 45 -5.55 2.99 -4.25
C ILE A 45 -4.31 3.83 -3.94
N VAL A 46 -3.76 3.68 -2.74
CA VAL A 46 -2.46 4.25 -2.39
C VAL A 46 -1.41 3.13 -2.43
N ILE A 47 -0.35 3.30 -3.23
CA ILE A 47 0.77 2.37 -3.32
C ILE A 47 1.99 3.00 -2.65
N VAL A 48 2.50 2.35 -1.61
CA VAL A 48 3.70 2.77 -0.90
C VAL A 48 4.90 1.96 -1.39
N GLY A 49 5.83 2.65 -2.04
CA GLY A 49 6.99 2.10 -2.73
C GLY A 49 6.75 1.84 -4.23
N TYR A 50 7.69 2.32 -5.08
CA TYR A 50 7.63 2.12 -6.53
C TYR A 50 8.81 1.28 -7.04
N GLY A 51 9.18 0.24 -6.29
CA GLY A 51 10.11 -0.80 -6.73
C GLY A 51 9.47 -1.77 -7.74
N ASP A 52 10.10 -2.92 -7.98
CA ASP A 52 9.66 -3.91 -8.98
C ASP A 52 8.19 -4.32 -8.88
N VAL A 53 7.69 -4.50 -7.66
CA VAL A 53 6.29 -4.89 -7.42
C VAL A 53 5.36 -3.69 -7.60
N GLY A 54 5.70 -2.54 -6.99
CA GLY A 54 4.89 -1.33 -7.08
C GLY A 54 4.73 -0.83 -8.51
N CYS A 55 5.81 -0.84 -9.29
CA CYS A 55 5.80 -0.47 -10.71
C CYS A 55 4.85 -1.35 -11.53
N LYS A 56 4.97 -2.69 -11.41
CA LYS A 56 4.13 -3.64 -12.15
C LYS A 56 2.67 -3.55 -11.74
N LEU A 57 2.40 -3.41 -10.44
CA LEU A 57 1.06 -3.24 -9.92
C LEU A 57 0.42 -1.94 -10.43
N THR A 58 1.15 -0.82 -10.35
CA THR A 58 0.66 0.47 -10.86
C THR A 58 0.33 0.39 -12.35
N ALA A 59 1.21 -0.22 -13.15
CA ALA A 59 0.98 -0.39 -14.59
C ALA A 59 -0.25 -1.25 -14.90
N ALA A 60 -0.52 -2.28 -14.11
CA ALA A 60 -1.73 -3.10 -14.24
C ALA A 60 -2.99 -2.29 -13.89
N LEU A 61 -2.99 -1.59 -12.75
CA LEU A 61 -4.13 -0.79 -12.30
C LEU A 61 -4.45 0.36 -13.27
N GLN A 62 -3.41 0.95 -13.88
CA GLN A 62 -3.59 2.02 -14.86
C GLN A 62 -4.28 1.54 -16.15
N LYS A 63 -4.01 0.30 -16.59
CA LYS A 63 -4.72 -0.31 -17.74
C LYS A 63 -6.21 -0.43 -17.50
N ASP A 64 -6.60 -0.65 -16.25
CA ASP A 64 -7.97 -0.78 -15.82
C ASP A 64 -8.58 0.57 -15.37
N GLU A 65 -7.87 1.68 -15.63
CA GLU A 65 -8.28 3.05 -15.27
C GLU A 65 -8.58 3.24 -13.77
N ILE A 66 -7.97 2.40 -12.91
CA ILE A 66 -8.17 2.47 -11.46
C ILE A 66 -7.35 3.65 -10.90
N PRO A 67 -8.00 4.63 -10.23
CA PRO A 67 -7.29 5.77 -9.67
C PRO A 67 -6.26 5.34 -8.64
N THR A 68 -5.01 5.76 -8.84
CA THR A 68 -3.88 5.34 -8.02
C THR A 68 -3.03 6.54 -7.62
N VAL A 69 -2.60 6.59 -6.37
CA VAL A 69 -1.62 7.54 -5.83
C VAL A 69 -0.40 6.76 -5.37
N ILE A 70 0.77 7.15 -5.85
CA ILE A 70 2.06 6.52 -5.52
C ILE A 70 2.74 7.35 -4.44
N VAL A 71 3.30 6.70 -3.43
CA VAL A 71 4.14 7.34 -2.40
C VAL A 71 5.52 6.69 -2.44
N ASP A 72 6.56 7.48 -2.66
CA ASP A 72 7.95 7.00 -2.63
C ASP A 72 8.88 8.05 -2.03
N LYS A 73 10.01 7.60 -1.45
CA LYS A 73 11.03 8.47 -0.85
C LYS A 73 11.95 9.10 -1.88
N ASP A 74 12.14 8.46 -3.03
CA ASP A 74 13.05 8.90 -4.08
C ASP A 74 12.46 10.07 -4.86
N ASP A 75 13.02 11.26 -4.65
CA ASP A 75 12.60 12.50 -5.30
C ASP A 75 12.75 12.43 -6.83
N SER A 76 13.85 11.89 -7.32
CA SER A 76 14.10 11.77 -8.76
C SER A 76 13.11 10.85 -9.45
N LEU A 77 12.78 9.74 -8.81
CA LEU A 77 11.77 8.79 -9.27
C LEU A 77 10.38 9.43 -9.28
N VAL A 78 9.99 10.11 -8.20
CA VAL A 78 8.70 10.80 -8.11
C VAL A 78 8.58 11.90 -9.17
N ALA A 79 9.65 12.66 -9.41
CA ALA A 79 9.67 13.67 -10.47
C ALA A 79 9.46 13.06 -11.87
N GLN A 80 10.06 11.89 -12.14
CA GLN A 80 9.83 11.15 -13.39
C GLN A 80 8.39 10.64 -13.50
N LEU A 81 7.84 10.07 -12.41
CA LEU A 81 6.46 9.59 -12.37
C LEU A 81 5.47 10.69 -12.71
N ARG A 82 5.64 11.87 -12.11
CA ARG A 82 4.81 13.04 -12.38
C ARG A 82 4.89 13.49 -13.85
N LYS A 83 6.10 13.50 -14.44
CA LYS A 83 6.30 13.80 -15.87
C LYS A 83 5.57 12.81 -16.78
N ASN A 84 5.45 11.55 -16.35
CA ASN A 84 4.77 10.50 -17.08
C ASN A 84 3.25 10.46 -16.79
N GLY A 85 2.70 11.46 -16.09
CA GLY A 85 1.27 11.59 -15.82
C GLY A 85 0.76 10.77 -14.63
N TYR A 86 1.65 10.18 -13.82
CA TYR A 86 1.25 9.50 -12.59
C TYR A 86 1.02 10.49 -11.45
N THR A 87 0.03 10.21 -10.63
CA THR A 87 -0.14 10.90 -9.36
C THR A 87 0.84 10.33 -8.35
N ALA A 88 1.89 11.07 -8.02
CA ALA A 88 2.95 10.61 -7.13
C ALA A 88 3.31 11.67 -6.08
N ILE A 89 3.59 11.22 -4.86
CA ILE A 89 3.94 12.03 -3.70
C ILE A 89 5.32 11.60 -3.22
N GLN A 90 6.21 12.57 -3.08
CA GLN A 90 7.52 12.36 -2.50
C GLN A 90 7.42 12.43 -0.98
N GLY A 91 7.99 11.44 -0.30
CA GLY A 91 8.10 11.47 1.15
C GLY A 91 8.19 10.11 1.81
N ASP A 92 8.42 10.13 3.11
CA ASP A 92 8.40 8.93 3.94
C ASP A 92 6.95 8.62 4.35
N ALA A 93 6.43 7.47 3.94
CA ALA A 93 5.06 7.05 4.29
C ALA A 93 4.85 6.82 5.81
N VAL A 94 5.91 6.79 6.62
CA VAL A 94 5.82 6.80 8.08
C VAL A 94 5.35 8.17 8.58
N ASP A 95 5.63 9.26 7.83
CA ASP A 95 5.15 10.58 8.17
C ASP A 95 3.65 10.70 7.87
N PRO A 96 2.82 10.98 8.89
CA PRO A 96 1.39 11.15 8.71
C PRO A 96 1.02 12.23 7.68
N SER A 97 1.83 13.26 7.52
CA SER A 97 1.59 14.35 6.57
C SER A 97 1.62 13.85 5.12
N VAL A 98 2.52 12.91 4.81
CA VAL A 98 2.65 12.27 3.50
C VAL A 98 1.41 11.42 3.18
N LEU A 99 0.90 10.64 4.15
CA LEU A 99 -0.32 9.86 3.98
C LEU A 99 -1.57 10.74 3.85
N LEU A 100 -1.62 11.89 4.54
CA LEU A 100 -2.69 12.86 4.37
C LEU A 100 -2.67 13.50 2.98
N GLN A 101 -1.49 13.80 2.42
CA GLN A 101 -1.35 14.27 1.05
C GLN A 101 -1.71 13.20 0.02
N ALA A 102 -1.46 11.92 0.32
CA ALA A 102 -1.94 10.79 -0.47
C ALA A 102 -3.47 10.57 -0.34
N HIS A 103 -4.17 11.43 0.40
CA HIS A 103 -5.60 11.34 0.67
C HIS A 103 -6.04 9.97 1.22
N VAL A 104 -5.24 9.36 2.09
CA VAL A 104 -5.54 8.06 2.71
C VAL A 104 -6.89 8.07 3.44
N GLN A 105 -7.35 9.23 3.94
CA GLN A 105 -8.67 9.39 4.55
C GLN A 105 -9.83 9.01 3.62
N ASN A 106 -9.62 9.07 2.30
CA ASN A 106 -10.60 8.75 1.28
C ASN A 106 -10.22 7.54 0.41
N ALA A 107 -9.06 6.91 0.69
CA ALA A 107 -8.59 5.75 -0.04
C ALA A 107 -9.40 4.50 0.30
N ALA A 108 -9.65 3.65 -0.69
CA ALA A 108 -10.26 2.34 -0.49
C ALA A 108 -9.24 1.31 -0.02
N VAL A 109 -8.03 1.37 -0.56
CA VAL A 109 -6.96 0.40 -0.31
C VAL A 109 -5.62 1.12 -0.18
N ILE A 110 -4.78 0.66 0.74
CA ILE A 110 -3.36 0.97 0.78
C ILE A 110 -2.57 -0.32 0.56
N VAL A 111 -1.62 -0.29 -0.38
CA VAL A 111 -0.75 -1.42 -0.71
C VAL A 111 0.68 -1.06 -0.35
N LEU A 112 1.32 -1.86 0.49
CA LEU A 112 2.71 -1.69 0.87
C LEU A 112 3.58 -2.67 0.07
N THR A 113 4.51 -2.13 -0.71
CA THR A 113 5.46 -2.90 -1.53
C THR A 113 6.90 -2.68 -1.10
N ILE A 114 7.11 -1.94 -0.02
CA ILE A 114 8.41 -1.76 0.64
C ILE A 114 8.86 -3.08 1.28
N ARG A 115 10.12 -3.15 1.75
CA ARG A 115 10.72 -4.38 2.29
C ARG A 115 11.27 -4.17 3.70
N ASP A 116 10.52 -3.50 4.53
CA ASP A 116 10.92 -3.22 5.91
C ASP A 116 9.72 -3.41 6.84
N GLU A 117 9.72 -4.54 7.56
CA GLU A 117 8.64 -4.92 8.46
C GLU A 117 8.31 -3.83 9.50
N ILE A 118 9.33 -3.15 10.03
CA ILE A 118 9.14 -2.11 11.04
C ILE A 118 8.46 -0.88 10.43
N LEU A 119 8.91 -0.48 9.24
CA LEU A 119 8.30 0.64 8.53
C LEU A 119 6.87 0.31 8.11
N GLU A 120 6.63 -0.90 7.59
CA GLU A 120 5.29 -1.36 7.18
C GLU A 120 4.30 -1.29 8.34
N ARG A 121 4.67 -1.76 9.53
CA ARG A 121 3.86 -1.65 10.75
C ARG A 121 3.48 -0.21 11.06
N LYS A 122 4.46 0.68 11.06
CA LYS A 122 4.23 2.11 11.35
C LYS A 122 3.31 2.76 10.33
N VAL A 123 3.50 2.45 9.04
CA VAL A 123 2.63 2.96 7.96
C VAL A 123 1.20 2.46 8.14
N VAL A 124 1.01 1.16 8.44
CA VAL A 124 -0.33 0.58 8.69
C VAL A 124 -1.00 1.22 9.89
N GLU A 125 -0.28 1.38 11.00
CA GLU A 125 -0.81 2.04 12.20
C GLU A 125 -1.25 3.46 11.90
N THR A 126 -0.42 4.23 11.20
CA THR A 126 -0.74 5.60 10.81
C THR A 126 -1.92 5.66 9.83
N ALA A 127 -1.93 4.79 8.82
CA ALA A 127 -3.02 4.72 7.86
C ALA A 127 -4.37 4.38 8.54
N LYS A 128 -4.38 3.42 9.44
CA LYS A 128 -5.57 3.04 10.22
C LYS A 128 -6.02 4.13 11.21
N LEU A 129 -5.10 4.96 11.70
CA LEU A 129 -5.47 6.14 12.50
C LEU A 129 -6.18 7.21 11.66
N ILE A 130 -5.75 7.40 10.40
CA ILE A 130 -6.34 8.36 9.46
C ILE A 130 -7.66 7.83 8.91
N ASN A 131 -7.70 6.56 8.50
CA ASN A 131 -8.86 5.90 7.91
C ASN A 131 -9.01 4.48 8.47
N GLN A 132 -9.95 4.29 9.39
CA GLN A 132 -10.19 2.98 10.02
C GLN A 132 -10.75 1.94 9.03
N GLY A 133 -11.39 2.39 7.96
CA GLY A 133 -11.99 1.55 6.94
C GLY A 133 -11.06 1.19 5.79
N VAL A 134 -9.84 1.74 5.75
CA VAL A 134 -8.89 1.44 4.67
C VAL A 134 -8.49 -0.04 4.68
N LYS A 135 -8.60 -0.70 3.55
CA LYS A 135 -8.10 -2.07 3.38
C LYS A 135 -6.60 -2.01 3.18
N VAL A 136 -5.88 -2.86 3.90
CA VAL A 136 -4.42 -2.92 3.84
C VAL A 136 -3.98 -4.20 3.15
N ILE A 137 -3.09 -4.09 2.18
CA ILE A 137 -2.43 -5.21 1.52
C ILE A 137 -0.93 -5.06 1.74
N LEU A 138 -0.30 -6.10 2.30
CA LEU A 138 1.12 -6.14 2.62
C LEU A 138 1.81 -7.25 1.83
N ARG A 139 3.03 -6.97 1.40
CA ARG A 139 3.91 -7.98 0.84
C ARG A 139 4.80 -8.54 1.93
N ALA A 140 4.81 -9.87 2.12
CA ALA A 140 5.78 -10.53 2.97
C ALA A 140 6.87 -11.20 2.11
N ALA A 141 8.14 -11.05 2.52
CA ALA A 141 9.27 -11.68 1.86
C ALA A 141 9.54 -13.10 2.40
N THR A 142 9.22 -13.35 3.67
CA THR A 142 9.45 -14.60 4.38
C THR A 142 8.19 -15.12 5.06
N ASP A 143 8.21 -16.43 5.41
CA ASP A 143 7.12 -17.06 6.19
C ASP A 143 6.99 -16.42 7.58
N GLN A 144 8.13 -16.08 8.19
CA GLN A 144 8.18 -15.46 9.52
C GLN A 144 7.48 -14.10 9.49
N GLU A 145 7.85 -13.24 8.55
CA GLU A 145 7.24 -11.92 8.36
C GLU A 145 5.73 -12.03 8.09
N ALA A 146 5.33 -12.97 7.20
CA ALA A 146 3.93 -13.23 6.92
C ALA A 146 3.14 -13.65 8.17
N ASN A 147 3.74 -14.50 9.01
CA ASN A 147 3.13 -14.93 10.26
C ASN A 147 3.00 -13.79 11.27
N HIS A 148 4.01 -12.92 11.39
CA HIS A 148 3.96 -11.73 12.23
C HIS A 148 2.83 -10.79 11.78
N PHE A 149 2.73 -10.48 10.49
CA PHE A 149 1.69 -9.59 9.98
C PHE A 149 0.28 -10.15 10.18
N ARG A 150 0.12 -11.49 10.04
CA ARG A 150 -1.17 -12.15 10.30
C ARG A 150 -1.52 -12.16 11.79
N ALA A 151 -0.55 -12.46 12.67
CA ALA A 151 -0.74 -12.47 14.11
C ALA A 151 -1.19 -11.09 14.64
N ASP A 152 -0.64 -10.02 14.08
CA ASP A 152 -0.96 -8.65 14.46
C ASP A 152 -2.18 -8.08 13.70
N ASN A 153 -2.81 -8.88 12.85
CA ASN A 153 -3.99 -8.49 12.07
C ASN A 153 -3.79 -7.16 11.30
N LEU A 154 -2.61 -7.00 10.69
CA LEU A 154 -2.26 -5.76 10.00
C LEU A 154 -3.05 -5.55 8.71
N GLY A 155 -3.38 -6.64 8.00
CA GLY A 155 -4.12 -6.60 6.74
C GLY A 155 -4.04 -7.92 5.97
N THR A 156 -4.32 -7.86 4.67
CA THR A 156 -4.16 -9.00 3.76
C THR A 156 -2.68 -9.16 3.40
N VAL A 157 -2.11 -10.31 3.70
CA VAL A 157 -0.68 -10.59 3.48
C VAL A 157 -0.50 -11.41 2.22
N VAL A 158 0.28 -10.88 1.27
CA VAL A 158 0.69 -11.54 0.03
C VAL A 158 2.13 -12.02 0.18
N GLN A 159 2.33 -13.33 0.13
CA GLN A 159 3.64 -13.95 0.26
C GLN A 159 4.16 -14.36 -1.11
N ALA A 160 5.22 -13.68 -1.57
CA ALA A 160 5.73 -13.82 -2.93
C ALA A 160 6.20 -15.25 -3.26
N SER A 161 6.87 -15.94 -2.31
CA SER A 161 7.34 -17.32 -2.47
C SER A 161 6.20 -18.31 -2.69
N VAL A 162 5.08 -18.13 -1.97
CA VAL A 162 3.89 -18.99 -2.11
C VAL A 162 3.24 -18.79 -3.48
N ILE A 163 3.05 -17.54 -3.91
CA ILE A 163 2.46 -17.26 -5.22
C ILE A 163 3.34 -17.80 -6.35
N LEU A 164 4.66 -17.58 -6.25
CA LEU A 164 5.61 -18.09 -7.24
C LEU A 164 5.60 -19.62 -7.31
N SER A 165 5.63 -20.31 -6.16
CA SER A 165 5.62 -21.77 -6.12
C SER A 165 4.33 -22.36 -6.69
N GLN A 166 3.18 -21.74 -6.44
CA GLN A 166 1.90 -22.17 -7.01
C GLN A 166 1.89 -22.02 -8.54
N GLU A 167 2.42 -20.94 -9.08
CA GLU A 167 2.48 -20.74 -10.53
C GLU A 167 3.49 -21.70 -11.18
N MET A 168 4.62 -21.96 -10.52
CA MET A 168 5.59 -22.97 -10.99
C MET A 168 4.99 -24.39 -10.98
N ASP A 169 4.29 -24.79 -9.90
CA ASP A 169 3.60 -26.09 -9.84
C ASP A 169 2.62 -26.26 -11.01
N LYS A 170 1.81 -25.24 -11.27
CA LYS A 170 0.88 -25.24 -12.40
C LYS A 170 1.58 -25.44 -13.74
N LEU A 171 2.70 -24.72 -13.98
CA LEU A 171 3.47 -24.86 -15.21
C LEU A 171 4.12 -26.25 -15.34
N VAL A 172 4.63 -26.82 -14.24
CA VAL A 172 5.19 -28.18 -14.22
C VAL A 172 4.12 -29.20 -14.59
N ARG A 173 2.92 -29.11 -13.98
CA ARG A 173 1.82 -30.02 -14.34
C ARG A 173 1.39 -29.90 -15.80
N LEU A 174 1.31 -28.68 -16.33
CA LEU A 174 1.01 -28.47 -17.75
C LEU A 174 2.09 -29.03 -18.67
N ALA A 175 3.36 -28.97 -18.30
CA ALA A 175 4.45 -29.54 -19.08
C ALA A 175 4.40 -31.08 -19.11
N ILE A 176 4.11 -31.70 -17.96
CA ILE A 176 3.96 -33.16 -17.86
C ILE A 176 2.77 -33.62 -18.71
N LEU A 177 1.61 -32.96 -18.61
CA LEU A 177 0.41 -33.33 -19.36
C LEU A 177 0.57 -33.18 -20.87
N LYS A 178 1.41 -32.24 -21.33
CA LYS A 178 1.72 -32.07 -22.77
C LYS A 178 2.78 -33.04 -23.25
N GLY A 179 3.61 -33.59 -22.37
CA GLY A 179 4.63 -34.61 -22.68
C GLY A 179 4.09 -36.02 -22.88
N ASP A 180 2.87 -36.32 -22.38
CA ASP A 180 2.20 -37.60 -22.51
C ASP A 180 1.33 -37.75 -23.82
N SER A 181 1.43 -36.84 -24.76
CA SER A 181 0.86 -37.07 -26.09
C SER A 181 1.73 -38.15 -26.79
N PRO A 182 1.22 -39.36 -27.10
CA PRO A 182 1.97 -40.32 -27.84
C PRO A 182 2.31 -39.67 -29.19
N VAL A 183 3.60 -39.64 -29.51
CA VAL A 183 4.05 -39.38 -30.87
C VAL A 183 3.52 -40.57 -31.66
N ASP A 184 2.49 -40.34 -32.49
CA ASP A 184 2.06 -41.31 -33.48
C ASP A 184 3.25 -41.54 -34.39
N GLU A 185 3.93 -42.69 -34.23
CA GLU A 185 4.87 -43.25 -35.18
C GLU A 185 4.08 -43.62 -36.45
N GLU A 186 4.22 -42.83 -37.51
CA GLU A 186 4.02 -43.25 -38.89
C GLU A 186 5.38 -43.43 -39.60
#